data_319f1954f221b5a00c0aa07688997bb6
#
_entry.id   319f1954f221b5a00c0aa07688997bb6
#
_cell.length_a   1.000
_cell.length_b   1.000
_cell.length_c   1.000
_cell.angle_alpha   90.00
_cell.angle_beta   90.00
_cell.angle_gamma   90.00
#
_symmetry.space_group_name_H-M   'P 1'
#
loop_
_entity.id
_entity.type
_entity.pdbx_description
1 polymer ?
#
loop_
_entity_poly.entity_id
_entity_poly.type
_entity_poly.pdbx_seq_one_letter_code
_entity_poly.pdbx_strand_id
1 'polypeptide(L)' 'MLAEERFREILKIVNEKKTVTVTELTELLDTSESTIRRDLTQLHKRGALLKVHGGATVLNGAYTTKDARSEERR' A
#
# COMPACT_ATOMS: atom_id res chain seq x y z
N MET A 1 8.71 7.49 14.84
CA MET A 1 7.59 7.88 13.96
C MET A 1 6.32 7.16 14.38
N LEU A 2 5.25 7.89 14.52
CA LEU A 2 3.98 7.31 14.89
C LEU A 2 3.35 6.57 13.71
N ALA A 3 2.48 5.62 14.00
CA ALA A 3 1.85 4.84 12.95
C ALA A 3 1.11 5.72 11.95
N GLU A 4 0.39 6.73 12.42
CA GLU A 4 -0.34 7.62 11.53
C GLU A 4 0.58 8.38 10.60
N GLU A 5 1.72 8.84 11.13
CA GLU A 5 2.72 9.52 10.31
C GLU A 5 3.27 8.58 9.26
N ARG A 6 3.53 7.35 9.66
CA ARG A 6 4.07 6.34 8.74
C ARG A 6 3.07 6.04 7.63
N PHE A 7 1.79 5.89 7.99
CA PHE A 7 0.74 5.66 6.99
C PHE A 7 0.71 6.79 5.97
N ARG A 8 0.81 8.02 6.44
CA ARG A 8 0.78 9.19 5.56
C ARG A 8 1.96 9.17 4.60
N GLU A 9 3.14 8.84 5.12
CA GLU A 9 4.34 8.78 4.28
C GLU A 9 4.24 7.65 3.26
N ILE A 10 3.73 6.50 3.68
CA ILE A 10 3.56 5.38 2.76
C ILE A 10 2.62 5.76 1.62
N LEU A 11 1.50 6.39 1.95
CA LEU A 11 0.54 6.80 0.92
C LEU A 11 1.14 7.82 -0.03
N LYS A 12 1.92 8.74 0.49
CA LYS A 12 2.59 9.73 -0.33
C LYS A 12 3.52 9.06 -1.33
N ILE A 13 4.33 8.12 -0.85
CA ILE A 13 5.29 7.41 -1.69
C ILE A 13 4.57 6.58 -2.74
N VAL A 14 3.51 5.88 -2.35
CA VAL A 14 2.73 5.06 -3.28
C VAL A 14 2.10 5.93 -4.36
N ASN A 15 1.57 7.09 -3.98
CA ASN A 15 0.97 7.99 -4.96
C ASN A 15 1.99 8.52 -5.95
N GLU A 16 3.20 8.78 -5.48
CA GLU A 16 4.24 9.30 -6.36
C GLU A 16 4.81 8.25 -7.29
N LYS A 17 5.09 7.07 -6.74
CA LYS A 17 5.74 6.01 -7.50
C LYS A 17 4.78 5.07 -8.21
N LYS A 18 3.53 5.11 -7.83
CA LYS A 18 2.45 4.25 -8.31
C LYS A 18 2.57 2.83 -7.77
N THR A 19 3.77 2.31 -7.68
CA THR A 19 4.01 0.98 -7.12
C THR A 19 5.29 1.04 -6.30
N VAL A 20 5.29 0.36 -5.14
CA VAL A 20 6.47 0.31 -4.27
C VAL A 20 6.62 -1.10 -3.72
N THR A 21 7.84 -1.45 -3.34
CA THR A 21 8.09 -2.72 -2.68
C THR A 21 8.23 -2.50 -1.19
N VAL A 22 8.04 -3.59 -0.43
CA VAL A 22 8.25 -3.55 1.02
C VAL A 22 9.69 -3.12 1.31
N THR A 23 10.66 -3.63 0.56
CA THR A 23 12.05 -3.27 0.75
C THR A 23 12.27 -1.78 0.59
N GLU A 24 11.68 -1.18 -0.44
CA GLU A 24 11.80 0.26 -0.63
C GLU A 24 11.26 1.04 0.56
N LEU A 25 10.12 0.62 1.06
CA LEU A 25 9.50 1.33 2.19
C LEU A 25 10.31 1.18 3.46
N THR A 26 10.89 -0.01 3.71
CA THR A 26 11.73 -0.18 4.89
C THR A 26 12.93 0.75 4.85
N GLU A 27 13.50 0.93 3.67
CA GLU A 27 14.66 1.80 3.52
C GLU A 27 14.30 3.27 3.64
N LEU A 28 13.21 3.66 2.99
CA LEU A 28 12.80 5.06 2.99
C LEU A 28 12.32 5.52 4.36
N LEU A 29 11.67 4.64 5.10
CA LEU A 29 11.10 4.99 6.38
C LEU A 29 11.94 4.51 7.55
N ASP A 30 13.03 3.82 7.27
CA ASP A 30 13.95 3.31 8.29
C ASP A 30 13.18 2.50 9.34
N THR A 31 12.41 1.54 8.88
CA THR A 31 11.62 0.70 9.78
C THR A 31 11.67 -0.75 9.29
N SER A 32 11.21 -1.67 10.11
CA SER A 32 11.33 -3.09 9.82
C SER A 32 10.31 -3.53 8.78
N GLU A 33 10.64 -4.62 8.09
CA GLU A 33 9.78 -5.21 7.10
C GLU A 33 8.44 -5.65 7.70
N SER A 34 8.49 -6.25 8.89
CA SER A 34 7.27 -6.69 9.57
C SER A 34 6.31 -5.53 9.79
N THR A 35 6.86 -4.40 10.22
CA THR A 35 6.06 -3.22 10.48
C THR A 35 5.43 -2.71 9.18
N ILE A 36 6.23 -2.66 8.12
CA ILE A 36 5.72 -2.19 6.82
C ILE A 36 4.61 -3.12 6.32
N ARG A 37 4.80 -4.41 6.41
CA ARG A 37 3.78 -5.35 5.96
C ARG A 37 2.48 -5.17 6.73
N ARG A 38 2.58 -4.94 8.02
CA ARG A 38 1.41 -4.70 8.85
C ARG A 38 0.72 -3.39 8.43
N ASP A 39 1.52 -2.35 8.20
CA ASP A 39 0.98 -1.07 7.78
C ASP A 39 0.25 -1.20 6.44
N LEU A 40 0.85 -1.91 5.49
CA LEU A 40 0.22 -2.08 4.19
C LEU A 40 -1.09 -2.84 4.30
N THR A 41 -1.15 -3.84 5.19
CA THR A 41 -2.39 -4.57 5.43
C THR A 41 -3.46 -3.64 5.98
N GLN A 42 -3.11 -2.78 6.93
CA GLN A 42 -4.05 -1.83 7.49
C GLN A 42 -4.57 -0.86 6.44
N LEU A 43 -3.66 -0.31 5.64
CA LEU A 43 -4.04 0.65 4.61
C LEU A 43 -4.88 -0.02 3.52
N HIS A 44 -4.59 -1.26 3.21
CA HIS A 44 -5.38 -2.02 2.25
C HIS A 44 -6.81 -2.19 2.77
N LYS A 45 -6.95 -2.52 4.05
CA LYS A 45 -8.26 -2.69 4.66
C LYS A 45 -9.06 -1.40 4.65
N ARG A 46 -8.37 -0.27 4.77
CA ARG A 46 -9.02 1.05 4.73
C ARG A 46 -9.38 1.48 3.32
N GLY A 47 -8.91 0.76 2.32
CA GLY A 47 -9.13 1.14 0.94
C GLY A 47 -8.25 2.27 0.47
N ALA A 48 -7.14 2.50 1.15
CA ALA A 48 -6.24 3.61 0.81
C ALA A 48 -5.20 3.22 -0.25
N LEU A 49 -4.91 1.94 -0.36
CA LEU A 49 -4.00 1.43 -1.38
C LEU A 49 -4.33 -0.03 -1.62
N LEU A 50 -3.68 -0.60 -2.63
CA LEU A 50 -3.86 -2.02 -2.93
C LEU A 50 -2.59 -2.76 -2.57
N LYS A 51 -2.70 -3.67 -1.61
CA LYS A 51 -1.57 -4.49 -1.20
C LYS A 51 -1.37 -5.61 -2.22
N VAL A 52 -0.14 -5.73 -2.72
CA VAL A 52 0.19 -6.79 -3.66
C VAL A 52 1.34 -7.60 -3.08
N HIS A 53 1.67 -8.69 -3.76
CA HIS A 53 2.75 -9.55 -3.29
C HIS A 53 4.06 -8.76 -3.26
N GLY A 54 4.64 -8.63 -2.10
CA GLY A 54 5.91 -7.96 -1.92
C GLY A 54 5.86 -6.45 -1.90
N GLY A 55 4.68 -5.84 -1.90
CA GLY A 55 4.60 -4.39 -1.89
C GLY A 55 3.19 -3.86 -1.94
N ALA A 56 3.02 -2.73 -2.59
CA ALA A 56 1.73 -2.09 -2.70
C ALA A 56 1.69 -1.21 -3.95
N THR A 57 0.51 -0.95 -4.42
CA THR A 57 0.32 -0.10 -5.59
C THR A 57 -0.80 0.89 -5.31
N VAL A 58 -0.83 1.97 -6.07
CA VAL A 58 -1.84 3.00 -5.89
C VAL A 58 -3.21 2.45 -6.25
N LEU A 59 -4.18 2.81 -5.43
CA LEU A 59 -5.56 2.44 -5.66
C LEU A 59 -6.28 3.65 -6.21
N ASN A 60 -6.60 3.60 -7.50
CA ASN A 60 -7.27 4.73 -8.12
C ASN A 60 -8.48 4.23 -8.92
N GLY A 61 -9.21 5.16 -9.48
CA GLY A 61 -10.44 4.84 -10.17
C GLY A 61 -10.27 3.87 -11.31
N ALA A 62 -9.12 3.88 -11.93
CA ALA A 62 -8.87 3.01 -13.06
C ALA A 62 -8.87 1.54 -12.69
N TYR A 63 -8.59 1.25 -11.45
CA TYR A 63 -8.56 -0.13 -11.00
C TYR A 63 -9.91 -0.65 -10.57
N THR A 64 -10.77 0.23 -10.20
CA THR A 64 -11.99 -0.21 -9.58
C THR A 64 -12.99 -0.73 -10.54
N THR A 65 -12.68 -0.81 -11.66
CA THR A 65 -13.61 -1.33 -12.54
C THR A 65 -13.72 -2.79 -12.72
N LYS A 66 -13.81 -2.87 -12.23
CA LYS A 66 -13.76 -3.86 -12.29
C LYS A 66 -13.74 -4.68 -11.64
N ASP A 67 -13.64 -4.61 -11.61
CA ASP A 67 -13.40 -5.18 -11.12
C ASP A 67 -13.55 -5.69 -10.41
N ALA A 68 -13.64 -5.88 -10.56
CA ALA A 68 -13.52 -6.26 -10.09
C ALA A 68 -13.80 -6.90 -9.49
N ARG A 69 -14.07 -7.19 -9.85
CA ARG A 69 -14.11 -7.69 -9.63
C ARG A 69 -14.28 -8.24 -9.09
N SER A 70 -14.15 -8.52 -9.47
CA SER A 70 -14.04 -8.89 -9.34
C SER A 70 -14.14 -9.43 -8.84
N GLU A 71 -14.32 -9.78 -9.19
CA GLU A 71 -14.26 -10.14 -9.06
C GLU A 71 -14.31 -10.64 -8.61
N GLU A 72 -14.39 -11.00 -8.94
CA GLU A 72 -14.25 -11.37 -8.85
C GLU A 72 -14.18 -11.86 -8.29
N ARG A 73 -14.37 -12.29 -8.53
CA ARG A 73 -14.19 -12.74 -8.34
C ARG A 73 -14.25 -13.20 -7.75
N ARG A 74 -14.30 -13.58 -7.91
CA ARG A 74 -14.29 -14.04 -7.76
C ARG A 74 -14.38 -14.36 -7.48
#